data_645653ff6c3ee807dab85dd727e36cd5
#
_entry.id   645653ff6c3ee807dab85dd727e36cd5
#
_cell.length_a   1.000
_cell.length_b   1.000
_cell.length_c   1.000
_cell.angle_alpha   90.00
_cell.angle_beta   90.00
_cell.angle_gamma   90.00
#
_symmetry.space_group_name_H-M   'P 1'
#
loop_
_entity.id
_entity.type
_entity.pdbx_description
1 polymer ?
#
loop_
_entity_poly.entity_id
_entity_poly.type
_entity_poly.pdbx_seq_one_letter_code
_entity_poly.pdbx_strand_id
1 'polypeptide(L)'
;MCVWREEQMGFYGRWILPQVIQLTMRQKNFAPFQEHTAGAAHGRVLEIGIGSGLNLASYHPDIETVCGVDPSAELLAKARDRVANVGFPVRLLEASSEKLPLENRSFDTIVMTFTLCSIPDPDTALLEIRRVLKPEGELLFAEHGRAPDSDVMHWQDRITPIWKRIGGGCHLNRKVDVLIQAAGFRLERLSAGYQKFAPRPFSFF
;
A
#
# COMPACT_ATOMS: atom_id res chain seq x y z
N MET A 1 -17.83 -12.39 -5.81
CA MET A 1 -17.58 -13.01 -4.48
C MET A 1 -16.18 -13.61 -4.53
N CYS A 2 -15.13 -12.77 -4.53
CA CYS A 2 -13.73 -13.18 -4.42
C CYS A 2 -13.31 -13.02 -2.97
N VAL A 3 -13.61 -14.02 -2.18
CA VAL A 3 -12.98 -14.22 -0.88
C VAL A 3 -11.54 -14.60 -1.21
N TRP A 4 -10.56 -13.88 -0.66
CA TRP A 4 -9.21 -14.40 -0.56
C TRP A 4 -9.32 -15.79 0.03
N ARG A 5 -9.08 -16.81 -0.78
CA ARG A 5 -9.10 -18.16 -0.26
C ARG A 5 -7.87 -18.30 0.65
N GLU A 6 -8.09 -18.27 1.95
CA GLU A 6 -7.11 -18.68 2.97
C GLU A 6 -6.45 -20.03 2.62
N GLU A 7 -7.14 -20.86 1.86
CA GLU A 7 -6.67 -22.17 1.40
C GLU A 7 -5.50 -22.13 0.39
N GLN A 8 -5.20 -21.01 -0.28
CA GLN A 8 -4.09 -20.94 -1.25
C GLN A 8 -2.79 -20.35 -0.69
N MET A 9 -2.82 -19.72 0.46
CA MET A 9 -1.63 -19.21 1.13
C MET A 9 -1.17 -20.18 2.21
N GLY A 10 -0.66 -21.33 1.87
CA GLY A 10 -0.13 -22.31 2.81
C GLY A 10 0.73 -21.71 3.93
N PHE A 11 1.33 -22.52 4.76
CA PHE A 11 2.17 -22.11 5.92
C PHE A 11 3.12 -20.92 5.61
N TYR A 12 3.70 -20.86 4.40
CA TYR A 12 4.55 -19.76 3.96
C TYR A 12 3.81 -18.40 3.98
N GLY A 13 2.64 -18.33 3.34
CA GLY A 13 1.89 -17.07 3.22
C GLY A 13 1.38 -16.54 4.55
N ARG A 14 1.00 -17.44 5.45
CA ARG A 14 0.45 -17.06 6.77
C ARG A 14 1.54 -16.71 7.78
N TRP A 15 2.66 -17.43 7.83
CA TRP A 15 3.62 -17.30 8.91
C TRP A 15 4.98 -16.71 8.49
N ILE A 16 5.45 -16.98 7.27
CA ILE A 16 6.79 -16.55 6.83
C ILE A 16 6.72 -15.22 6.11
N LEU A 17 5.82 -15.10 5.12
CA LEU A 17 5.73 -13.92 4.27
C LEU A 17 5.52 -12.61 5.04
N PRO A 18 4.60 -12.50 6.05
CA PRO A 18 4.44 -11.29 6.83
C PRO A 18 5.70 -10.87 7.58
N GLN A 19 6.54 -11.84 7.99
CA GLN A 19 7.83 -11.55 8.66
C GLN A 19 8.84 -11.00 7.67
N VAL A 20 8.91 -11.60 6.48
CA VAL A 20 9.83 -11.16 5.41
C VAL A 20 9.45 -9.76 4.94
N ILE A 21 8.16 -9.50 4.67
CA ILE A 21 7.67 -8.16 4.29
C ILE A 21 8.03 -7.14 5.39
N GLN A 22 7.72 -7.45 6.65
CA GLN A 22 8.03 -6.56 7.77
C GLN A 22 9.53 -6.24 7.87
N LEU A 23 10.39 -7.26 7.74
CA LEU A 23 11.85 -7.08 7.81
C LEU A 23 12.35 -6.20 6.66
N THR A 24 11.84 -6.43 5.45
CA THR A 24 12.18 -5.66 4.26
C THR A 24 11.75 -4.20 4.39
N MET A 25 10.48 -3.97 4.75
CA MET A 25 9.91 -2.62 4.85
C MET A 25 10.45 -1.79 6.03
N ARG A 26 11.08 -2.41 7.02
CA ARG A 26 11.76 -1.71 8.12
C ARG A 26 13.14 -1.16 7.77
N GLN A 27 13.68 -1.49 6.59
CA GLN A 27 14.99 -0.97 6.19
C GLN A 27 14.93 0.54 5.98
N LYS A 28 16.00 1.24 6.36
CA LYS A 28 16.13 2.70 6.23
C LYS A 28 15.90 3.23 4.81
N ASN A 29 16.09 2.39 3.81
CA ASN A 29 15.87 2.73 2.41
C ASN A 29 14.41 3.03 2.07
N PHE A 30 13.46 2.56 2.88
CA PHE A 30 12.02 2.80 2.70
C PHE A 30 11.49 4.00 3.49
N ALA A 31 12.27 4.52 4.45
CA ALA A 31 11.86 5.68 5.26
C ALA A 31 11.48 6.92 4.41
N PRO A 32 12.22 7.30 3.34
CA PRO A 32 11.82 8.44 2.51
C PRO A 32 10.42 8.30 1.88
N PHE A 33 10.02 7.08 1.51
CA PHE A 33 8.68 6.84 0.95
C PHE A 33 7.60 7.01 2.00
N GLN A 34 7.84 6.56 3.24
CA GLN A 34 6.94 6.74 4.38
C GLN A 34 6.80 8.23 4.73
N GLU A 35 7.90 8.97 4.75
CA GLU A 35 7.90 10.41 5.00
C GLU A 35 7.15 11.20 3.91
N HIS A 36 7.32 10.83 2.63
CA HIS A 36 6.63 11.49 1.51
C HIS A 36 5.14 11.14 1.41
N THR A 37 4.70 10.03 1.97
CA THR A 37 3.29 9.63 1.98
C THR A 37 2.65 9.93 3.34
N ALA A 38 2.92 9.15 4.36
CA ALA A 38 2.33 9.33 5.69
C ALA A 38 2.70 10.68 6.33
N GLY A 39 3.94 11.16 6.14
CA GLY A 39 4.39 12.46 6.68
C GLY A 39 3.72 13.68 6.02
N ALA A 40 3.18 13.54 4.81
CA ALA A 40 2.44 14.59 4.12
C ALA A 40 0.92 14.54 4.35
N ALA A 41 0.42 13.48 4.98
CA ALA A 41 -1.00 13.28 5.24
C ALA A 41 -1.55 14.27 6.27
N HIS A 42 -2.84 14.61 6.16
CA HIS A 42 -3.53 15.52 7.07
C HIS A 42 -4.99 15.10 7.31
N GLY A 43 -5.60 15.66 8.36
CA GLY A 43 -7.00 15.47 8.70
C GLY A 43 -7.33 14.03 9.08
N ARG A 44 -8.44 13.52 8.58
CA ARG A 44 -8.88 12.11 8.75
C ARG A 44 -8.24 11.25 7.67
N VAL A 45 -7.34 10.38 8.07
CA VAL A 45 -6.54 9.54 7.16
C VAL A 45 -7.09 8.13 7.06
N LEU A 46 -7.15 7.60 5.84
CA LEU A 46 -7.31 6.18 5.57
C LEU A 46 -6.01 5.62 5.01
N GLU A 47 -5.42 4.63 5.68
CA GLU A 47 -4.27 3.90 5.17
C GLU A 47 -4.70 2.55 4.62
N ILE A 48 -4.50 2.36 3.31
CA ILE A 48 -4.78 1.09 2.61
C ILE A 48 -3.53 0.21 2.66
N GLY A 49 -3.68 -1.01 3.18
CA GLY A 49 -2.57 -1.93 3.40
C GLY A 49 -1.66 -1.47 4.53
N ILE A 50 -2.22 -1.08 5.67
CA ILE A 50 -1.45 -0.61 6.84
C ILE A 50 -0.42 -1.65 7.31
N GLY A 51 -0.66 -2.92 7.02
CA GLY A 51 0.23 -4.01 7.39
C GLY A 51 0.50 -4.05 8.89
N SER A 52 1.78 -4.06 9.24
CA SER A 52 2.20 -4.01 10.65
C SER A 52 2.26 -2.59 11.24
N GLY A 53 1.77 -1.55 10.54
CA GLY A 53 1.68 -0.19 11.05
C GLY A 53 3.02 0.57 11.02
N LEU A 54 3.88 0.32 10.03
CA LEU A 54 5.19 0.99 9.96
C LEU A 54 5.09 2.48 9.69
N ASN A 55 4.09 2.91 8.92
CA ASN A 55 3.85 4.32 8.61
C ASN A 55 3.35 5.12 9.83
N LEU A 56 2.82 4.47 10.87
CA LEU A 56 2.25 5.16 12.04
C LEU A 56 3.24 6.13 12.71
N ALA A 57 4.52 5.80 12.69
CA ALA A 57 5.57 6.66 13.25
C ALA A 57 5.92 7.89 12.37
N SER A 58 5.46 7.91 11.12
CA SER A 58 5.74 8.98 10.14
C SER A 58 4.61 10.00 10.05
N TYR A 59 3.41 9.69 10.56
CA TYR A 59 2.31 10.65 10.59
C TYR A 59 2.62 11.84 11.52
N HIS A 60 2.18 13.02 11.10
CA HIS A 60 2.31 14.20 11.95
C HIS A 60 1.42 14.09 13.20
N PRO A 61 1.86 14.61 14.38
CA PRO A 61 1.06 14.53 15.61
C PRO A 61 -0.32 15.18 15.53
N ASP A 62 -0.52 16.13 14.61
CA ASP A 62 -1.78 16.88 14.42
C ASP A 62 -2.80 16.13 13.53
N ILE A 63 -2.54 14.88 13.16
CA ILE A 63 -3.51 14.02 12.48
C ILE A 63 -4.75 13.87 13.36
N GLU A 64 -5.94 14.07 12.76
CA GLU A 64 -7.20 13.92 13.50
C GLU A 64 -7.44 12.46 13.88
N THR A 65 -7.26 11.54 12.94
CA THR A 65 -7.37 10.10 13.15
C THR A 65 -6.79 9.30 11.98
N VAL A 66 -6.31 8.11 12.24
CA VAL A 66 -5.91 7.13 11.20
C VAL A 66 -6.84 5.92 11.26
N CYS A 67 -7.45 5.59 10.12
CA CYS A 67 -8.11 4.32 9.91
C CYS A 67 -7.20 3.44 9.04
N GLY A 68 -6.64 2.38 9.60
CA GLY A 68 -5.79 1.45 8.86
C GLY A 68 -6.55 0.21 8.44
N VAL A 69 -6.50 -0.13 7.15
CA VAL A 69 -7.15 -1.32 6.58
C VAL A 69 -6.11 -2.30 6.07
N ASP A 70 -6.25 -3.57 6.43
CA ASP A 70 -5.43 -4.67 5.92
C ASP A 70 -6.23 -5.97 5.97
N PRO A 71 -6.12 -6.88 4.97
CA PRO A 71 -6.80 -8.18 5.02
C PRO A 71 -6.12 -9.19 5.96
N SER A 72 -4.89 -8.95 6.43
CA SER A 72 -4.14 -9.85 7.30
C SER A 72 -4.35 -9.53 8.77
N ALA A 73 -5.08 -10.40 9.47
CA ALA A 73 -5.24 -10.33 10.92
C ALA A 73 -3.90 -10.38 11.67
N GLU A 74 -2.92 -11.14 11.15
CA GLU A 74 -1.59 -11.29 11.73
C GLU A 74 -0.78 -9.98 11.65
N LEU A 75 -0.87 -9.26 10.53
CA LEU A 75 -0.22 -7.95 10.38
C LEU A 75 -0.90 -6.90 11.26
N LEU A 76 -2.24 -6.89 11.30
CA LEU A 76 -3.00 -5.99 12.18
C LEU A 76 -2.70 -6.25 13.67
N ALA A 77 -2.47 -7.49 14.08
CA ALA A 77 -2.04 -7.78 15.45
C ALA A 77 -0.72 -7.07 15.80
N LYS A 78 0.26 -7.06 14.88
CA LYS A 78 1.52 -6.32 15.05
C LYS A 78 1.33 -4.80 14.99
N ALA A 79 0.36 -4.31 14.20
CA ALA A 79 0.04 -2.88 14.15
C ALA A 79 -0.50 -2.38 15.51
N ARG A 80 -1.29 -3.19 16.23
CA ARG A 80 -1.82 -2.84 17.57
C ARG A 80 -0.72 -2.45 18.56
N ASP A 81 0.43 -3.13 18.51
CA ASP A 81 1.57 -2.80 19.40
C ASP A 81 2.13 -1.40 19.11
N ARG A 82 2.05 -0.95 17.86
CA ARG A 82 2.52 0.38 17.43
C ARG A 82 1.50 1.48 17.69
N VAL A 83 0.21 1.15 17.63
CA VAL A 83 -0.87 2.10 17.98
C VAL A 83 -0.70 2.65 19.39
N ALA A 84 -0.20 1.85 20.33
CA ALA A 84 0.05 2.31 21.69
C ALA A 84 1.14 3.39 21.83
N ASN A 85 1.94 3.61 20.77
CA ASN A 85 3.08 4.53 20.77
C ASN A 85 2.85 5.82 19.94
N VAL A 86 1.64 6.05 19.43
CA VAL A 86 1.29 7.27 18.69
C VAL A 86 0.31 8.13 19.49
N GLY A 87 0.35 9.45 19.25
CA GLY A 87 -0.43 10.44 20.02
C GLY A 87 -1.82 10.76 19.45
N PHE A 88 -2.25 10.07 18.40
CA PHE A 88 -3.54 10.29 17.73
C PHE A 88 -4.39 9.01 17.71
N PRO A 89 -5.72 9.13 17.58
CA PRO A 89 -6.60 7.97 17.50
C PRO A 89 -6.32 7.10 16.27
N VAL A 90 -6.20 5.79 16.46
CA VAL A 90 -6.04 4.82 15.37
C VAL A 90 -7.10 3.73 15.47
N ARG A 91 -7.80 3.48 14.37
CA ARG A 91 -8.72 2.36 14.20
C ARG A 91 -8.16 1.38 13.19
N LEU A 92 -8.07 0.10 13.54
CA LEU A 92 -7.62 -0.97 12.65
C LEU A 92 -8.81 -1.81 12.20
N LEU A 93 -8.94 -2.03 10.89
CA LEU A 93 -10.00 -2.81 10.27
C LEU A 93 -9.42 -3.95 9.45
N GLU A 94 -9.88 -5.16 9.71
CA GLU A 94 -9.63 -6.32 8.86
C GLU A 94 -10.65 -6.29 7.71
N ALA A 95 -10.20 -5.85 6.54
CA ALA A 95 -11.03 -5.75 5.34
C ALA A 95 -10.20 -5.73 4.06
N SER A 96 -10.83 -6.11 2.93
CA SER A 96 -10.26 -5.89 1.61
C SER A 96 -10.47 -4.45 1.17
N SER A 97 -9.47 -3.86 0.50
CA SER A 97 -9.57 -2.56 -0.16
C SER A 97 -10.59 -2.53 -1.31
N GLU A 98 -10.94 -3.69 -1.86
CA GLU A 98 -11.95 -3.88 -2.91
C GLU A 98 -13.39 -3.75 -2.39
N LYS A 99 -13.57 -3.76 -1.06
CA LYS A 99 -14.88 -3.59 -0.40
C LYS A 99 -14.67 -2.98 0.99
N LEU A 100 -14.60 -1.67 1.06
CA LEU A 100 -14.37 -0.94 2.30
C LEU A 100 -15.68 -0.76 3.09
N PRO A 101 -15.76 -1.23 4.35
CA PRO A 101 -16.94 -1.01 5.20
C PRO A 101 -16.89 0.40 5.83
N LEU A 102 -16.73 1.41 4.98
CA LEU A 102 -16.54 2.81 5.34
C LEU A 102 -17.51 3.71 4.58
N GLU A 103 -17.88 4.82 5.18
CA GLU A 103 -18.78 5.80 4.60
C GLU A 103 -18.16 6.54 3.41
N ASN A 104 -19.03 6.98 2.48
CA ASN A 104 -18.61 7.80 1.35
C ASN A 104 -18.05 9.14 1.85
N ARG A 105 -17.03 9.67 1.16
CA ARG A 105 -16.50 11.03 1.37
C ARG A 105 -16.18 11.33 2.84
N SER A 106 -15.52 10.38 3.51
CA SER A 106 -15.27 10.44 4.95
C SER A 106 -13.81 10.71 5.32
N PHE A 107 -12.89 10.67 4.35
CA PHE A 107 -11.45 10.89 4.58
C PHE A 107 -10.90 12.08 3.80
N ASP A 108 -10.00 12.82 4.44
CA ASP A 108 -9.28 13.94 3.84
C ASP A 108 -8.08 13.47 3.04
N THR A 109 -7.36 12.48 3.58
CA THR A 109 -6.19 11.88 2.93
C THR A 109 -6.32 10.37 2.89
N ILE A 110 -5.95 9.76 1.76
CA ILE A 110 -5.72 8.32 1.66
C ILE A 110 -4.25 8.07 1.38
N VAL A 111 -3.67 7.13 2.13
CA VAL A 111 -2.27 6.73 2.01
C VAL A 111 -2.18 5.29 1.53
N MET A 112 -1.35 5.05 0.50
CA MET A 112 -0.96 3.71 0.03
C MET A 112 0.55 3.63 -0.10
N THR A 113 1.17 2.66 0.56
CA THR A 113 2.63 2.46 0.52
C THR A 113 2.92 0.99 0.22
N PHE A 114 3.37 0.69 -1.01
CA PHE A 114 3.67 -0.66 -1.51
C PHE A 114 2.50 -1.65 -1.38
N THR A 115 1.29 -1.18 -1.65
CA THR A 115 0.05 -1.92 -1.48
C THR A 115 -0.65 -2.19 -2.81
N LEU A 116 -0.81 -1.17 -3.65
CA LEU A 116 -1.55 -1.27 -4.92
C LEU A 116 -0.93 -2.32 -5.86
N CYS A 117 0.39 -2.49 -5.82
CA CYS A 117 1.09 -3.51 -6.59
C CYS A 117 0.64 -4.95 -6.24
N SER A 118 0.09 -5.17 -5.05
CA SER A 118 -0.29 -6.49 -4.52
C SER A 118 -1.80 -6.73 -4.49
N ILE A 119 -2.63 -5.70 -4.64
CA ILE A 119 -4.10 -5.83 -4.66
C ILE A 119 -4.53 -6.67 -5.88
N PRO A 120 -5.38 -7.70 -5.73
CA PRO A 120 -5.82 -8.55 -6.83
C PRO A 120 -6.61 -7.81 -7.90
N ASP A 121 -7.61 -7.04 -7.48
CA ASP A 121 -8.44 -6.20 -8.34
C ASP A 121 -8.20 -4.71 -8.01
N PRO A 122 -7.14 -4.10 -8.60
CA PRO A 122 -6.79 -2.72 -8.32
C PRO A 122 -7.83 -1.72 -8.84
N ASP A 123 -8.57 -2.07 -9.87
CA ASP A 123 -9.60 -1.19 -10.45
C ASP A 123 -10.75 -1.04 -9.46
N THR A 124 -11.27 -2.15 -8.94
CA THR A 124 -12.32 -2.12 -7.88
C THR A 124 -11.83 -1.42 -6.62
N ALA A 125 -10.59 -1.69 -6.19
CA ALA A 125 -10.02 -1.03 -5.01
C ALA A 125 -9.90 0.49 -5.19
N LEU A 126 -9.45 0.96 -6.34
CA LEU A 126 -9.32 2.39 -6.63
C LEU A 126 -10.70 3.09 -6.71
N LEU A 127 -11.75 2.41 -7.18
CA LEU A 127 -13.12 2.93 -7.13
C LEU A 127 -13.63 3.07 -5.69
N GLU A 128 -13.36 2.09 -4.83
CA GLU A 128 -13.70 2.16 -3.40
C GLU A 128 -12.91 3.27 -2.68
N ILE A 129 -11.61 3.38 -2.96
CA ILE A 129 -10.75 4.46 -2.46
C ILE A 129 -11.33 5.82 -2.86
N ARG A 130 -11.71 5.99 -4.12
CA ARG A 130 -12.33 7.23 -4.59
C ARG A 130 -13.69 7.50 -3.93
N ARG A 131 -14.48 6.47 -3.67
CA ARG A 131 -15.79 6.58 -3.00
C ARG A 131 -15.66 7.14 -1.59
N VAL A 132 -14.69 6.68 -0.83
CA VAL A 132 -14.50 7.07 0.58
C VAL A 132 -13.71 8.38 0.74
N LEU A 133 -12.95 8.79 -0.27
CA LEU A 133 -12.23 10.05 -0.28
C LEU A 133 -13.18 11.23 -0.46
N LYS A 134 -12.98 12.32 0.29
CA LYS A 134 -13.71 13.57 0.09
C LYS A 134 -13.43 14.17 -1.29
N PRO A 135 -14.31 15.02 -1.85
CA PRO A 135 -14.08 15.65 -3.15
C PRO A 135 -12.78 16.44 -3.25
N GLU A 136 -12.38 17.11 -2.18
CA GLU A 136 -11.15 17.90 -2.06
C GLU A 136 -10.00 17.11 -1.42
N GLY A 137 -10.21 15.83 -1.15
CA GLY A 137 -9.21 14.97 -0.51
C GLY A 137 -8.14 14.51 -1.49
N GLU A 138 -7.02 14.06 -0.94
CA GLU A 138 -5.87 13.63 -1.74
C GLU A 138 -5.48 12.17 -1.51
N LEU A 139 -4.96 11.55 -2.55
CA LEU A 139 -4.36 10.21 -2.54
C LEU A 139 -2.84 10.35 -2.59
N LEU A 140 -2.17 9.94 -1.52
CA LEU A 140 -0.71 9.90 -1.41
C LEU A 140 -0.24 8.45 -1.56
N PHE A 141 0.68 8.19 -2.47
CA PHE A 141 1.13 6.82 -2.72
C PHE A 141 2.63 6.72 -3.02
N ALA A 142 3.19 5.58 -2.66
CA ALA A 142 4.51 5.11 -3.09
C ALA A 142 4.40 3.63 -3.46
N GLU A 143 4.70 3.29 -4.71
CA GLU A 143 4.40 1.96 -5.24
C GLU A 143 5.50 1.44 -6.18
N HIS A 144 5.66 0.13 -6.24
CA HIS A 144 6.35 -0.51 -7.34
C HIS A 144 5.61 -0.26 -8.65
N GLY A 145 6.34 0.16 -9.67
CA GLY A 145 5.77 0.44 -10.98
C GLY A 145 6.49 -0.25 -12.13
N ARG A 146 5.83 -0.25 -13.30
CA ARG A 146 6.44 -0.67 -14.54
C ARG A 146 7.51 0.33 -14.93
N ALA A 147 8.75 -0.15 -15.11
CA ALA A 147 9.87 0.67 -15.56
C ALA A 147 9.67 1.17 -17.00
N PRO A 148 10.25 2.31 -17.38
CA PRO A 148 10.17 2.84 -18.74
C PRO A 148 11.12 2.13 -19.73
N ASP A 149 12.22 1.56 -19.26
CA ASP A 149 13.23 0.93 -20.09
C ASP A 149 12.78 -0.46 -20.58
N SER A 150 12.87 -0.70 -21.88
CA SER A 150 12.37 -1.91 -22.53
C SER A 150 13.02 -3.21 -22.03
N ASP A 151 14.32 -3.17 -21.74
CA ASP A 151 15.06 -4.31 -21.17
C ASP A 151 14.57 -4.64 -19.74
N VAL A 152 14.35 -3.62 -18.92
CA VAL A 152 13.82 -3.79 -17.56
C VAL A 152 12.37 -4.26 -17.58
N MET A 153 11.53 -3.69 -18.46
CA MET A 153 10.15 -4.15 -18.68
C MET A 153 10.09 -5.64 -19.01
N HIS A 154 10.96 -6.08 -19.94
CA HIS A 154 11.03 -7.48 -20.33
C HIS A 154 11.36 -8.39 -19.13
N TRP A 155 12.31 -7.99 -18.30
CA TRP A 155 12.64 -8.72 -17.07
C TRP A 155 11.50 -8.69 -16.04
N GLN A 156 10.86 -7.54 -15.84
CA GLN A 156 9.69 -7.44 -14.96
C GLN A 156 8.58 -8.40 -15.41
N ASP A 157 8.28 -8.45 -16.72
CA ASP A 157 7.24 -9.34 -17.25
C ASP A 157 7.58 -10.83 -17.05
N ARG A 158 8.85 -11.21 -17.17
CA ARG A 158 9.30 -12.60 -16.96
C ARG A 158 9.34 -13.00 -15.49
N ILE A 159 9.71 -12.09 -14.61
CA ILE A 159 9.89 -12.37 -13.17
C ILE A 159 8.56 -12.32 -12.43
N THR A 160 7.66 -11.41 -12.80
CA THR A 160 6.40 -11.18 -12.08
C THR A 160 5.57 -12.46 -11.82
N PRO A 161 5.41 -13.42 -12.75
CA PRO A 161 4.64 -14.64 -12.47
C PRO A 161 5.17 -15.49 -11.31
N ILE A 162 6.49 -15.47 -11.11
CA ILE A 162 7.14 -16.16 -9.98
C ILE A 162 7.12 -15.25 -8.74
N TRP A 163 7.49 -13.98 -8.94
CA TRP A 163 7.60 -12.99 -7.86
C TRP A 163 6.29 -12.84 -7.07
N LYS A 164 5.15 -12.73 -7.74
CA LYS A 164 3.86 -12.58 -7.08
C LYS A 164 3.50 -13.73 -6.13
N ARG A 165 4.07 -14.94 -6.34
CA ARG A 165 3.85 -16.09 -5.46
C ARG A 165 4.64 -16.02 -4.15
N ILE A 166 5.79 -15.36 -4.18
CA ILE A 166 6.71 -15.26 -3.04
C ILE A 166 6.76 -13.87 -2.42
N GLY A 167 6.38 -12.85 -3.19
CA GLY A 167 6.37 -11.43 -2.80
C GLY A 167 4.99 -10.88 -2.43
N GLY A 168 4.09 -11.71 -1.87
CA GLY A 168 2.80 -11.25 -1.35
C GLY A 168 1.84 -10.69 -2.41
N GLY A 169 1.84 -11.27 -3.62
CA GLY A 169 0.96 -10.81 -4.70
C GLY A 169 1.54 -9.64 -5.52
N CYS A 170 2.70 -9.11 -5.16
CA CYS A 170 3.28 -7.93 -5.81
C CYS A 170 3.54 -8.15 -7.31
N HIS A 171 2.99 -7.27 -8.15
CA HIS A 171 3.20 -7.20 -9.58
C HIS A 171 4.23 -6.10 -9.90
N LEU A 172 5.45 -6.49 -10.26
CA LEU A 172 6.54 -5.55 -10.58
C LEU A 172 6.27 -4.72 -11.85
N ASN A 173 5.38 -5.19 -12.71
CA ASN A 173 5.09 -4.63 -14.03
C ASN A 173 3.75 -3.86 -14.07
N ARG A 174 3.17 -3.50 -12.93
CA ARG A 174 1.90 -2.77 -12.87
C ARG A 174 2.11 -1.30 -13.24
N LYS A 175 1.29 -0.78 -14.14
CA LYS A 175 1.27 0.65 -14.52
C LYS A 175 0.42 1.42 -13.52
N VAL A 176 1.00 1.74 -12.39
CA VAL A 176 0.29 2.34 -11.24
C VAL A 176 -0.31 3.70 -11.58
N ASP A 177 0.45 4.55 -12.24
CA ASP A 177 0.03 5.87 -12.72
C ASP A 177 -1.19 5.80 -13.65
N VAL A 178 -1.18 4.85 -14.60
CA VAL A 178 -2.29 4.63 -15.54
C VAL A 178 -3.54 4.15 -14.79
N LEU A 179 -3.42 3.23 -13.83
CA LEU A 179 -4.54 2.73 -13.04
C LEU A 179 -5.18 3.84 -12.19
N ILE A 180 -4.36 4.64 -11.52
CA ILE A 180 -4.83 5.76 -10.70
C ILE A 180 -5.58 6.78 -11.56
N GLN A 181 -5.03 7.13 -12.73
CA GLN A 181 -5.70 8.05 -13.67
C GLN A 181 -6.99 7.46 -14.24
N ALA A 182 -7.00 6.17 -14.61
CA ALA A 182 -8.20 5.47 -15.12
C ALA A 182 -9.34 5.44 -14.09
N ALA A 183 -9.02 5.37 -12.79
CA ALA A 183 -9.99 5.50 -11.71
C ALA A 183 -10.50 6.93 -11.50
N GLY A 184 -10.01 7.91 -12.28
CA GLY A 184 -10.47 9.30 -12.30
C GLY A 184 -9.76 10.20 -11.29
N PHE A 185 -8.59 9.82 -10.80
CA PHE A 185 -7.70 10.71 -10.07
C PHE A 185 -6.87 11.56 -11.02
N ARG A 186 -6.57 12.78 -10.62
CA ARG A 186 -5.62 13.65 -11.32
C ARG A 186 -4.27 13.54 -10.62
N LEU A 187 -3.23 13.18 -11.36
CA LEU A 187 -1.86 13.20 -10.85
C LEU A 187 -1.33 14.63 -10.86
N GLU A 188 -1.15 15.22 -9.67
CA GLU A 188 -0.62 16.57 -9.53
C GLU A 188 0.91 16.56 -9.45
N ARG A 189 1.47 15.58 -8.77
CA ARG A 189 2.91 15.38 -8.63
C ARG A 189 3.21 13.89 -8.75
N LEU A 190 4.14 13.54 -9.62
CA LEU A 190 4.64 12.17 -9.76
C LEU A 190 6.17 12.22 -9.85
N SER A 191 6.83 11.50 -8.96
CA SER A 191 8.26 11.24 -9.03
C SER A 191 8.47 9.76 -9.17
N ALA A 192 9.21 9.34 -10.19
CA ALA A 192 9.49 7.94 -10.43
C ALA A 192 10.96 7.74 -10.78
N GLY A 193 11.54 6.62 -10.35
CA GLY A 193 12.94 6.34 -10.63
C GLY A 193 13.45 5.05 -10.02
N TYR A 194 14.68 4.70 -10.38
CA TYR A 194 15.36 3.52 -9.87
C TYR A 194 16.01 3.80 -8.52
N GLN A 195 15.78 2.91 -7.57
CA GLN A 195 16.44 2.94 -6.28
C GLN A 195 17.73 2.11 -6.30
N LYS A 196 18.81 2.62 -5.69
CA LYS A 196 20.14 2.02 -5.74
C LYS A 196 20.33 0.77 -4.86
N PHE A 197 19.35 0.47 -4.02
CA PHE A 197 19.44 -0.61 -3.04
C PHE A 197 18.97 -1.99 -3.55
N ALA A 198 18.43 -2.06 -4.78
CA ALA A 198 17.94 -3.30 -5.35
C ALA A 198 18.24 -3.39 -6.86
N PRO A 199 18.25 -4.60 -7.45
CA PRO A 199 18.37 -4.77 -8.90
C PRO A 199 17.26 -4.05 -9.65
N ARG A 200 17.57 -3.48 -10.83
CA ARG A 200 16.65 -2.62 -11.62
C ARG A 200 15.22 -3.14 -11.78
N PRO A 201 14.95 -4.44 -12.05
CA PRO A 201 13.59 -4.94 -12.16
C PRO A 201 12.73 -4.80 -10.89
N PHE A 202 13.37 -4.68 -9.72
CA PHE A 202 12.73 -4.59 -8.40
C PHE A 202 12.82 -3.19 -7.78
N SER A 203 13.43 -2.23 -8.45
CA SER A 203 13.80 -0.95 -7.85
C SER A 203 13.17 0.28 -8.49
N PHE A 204 12.23 0.11 -9.41
CA PHE A 204 11.50 1.22 -9.99
C PHE A 204 10.24 1.51 -9.18
N PHE A 205 10.21 2.73 -8.61
CA PHE A 205 9.13 3.26 -7.79
C PHE A 205 8.67 4.59 -8.32
#